data_815e3c98f67e39d50d79a05acf561542
#
_entry.id   815e3c98f67e39d50d79a05acf561542
#
_cell.length_a   1.000
_cell.length_b   1.000
_cell.length_c   1.000
_cell.angle_alpha   90.00
_cell.angle_beta   90.00
_cell.angle_gamma   90.00
#
_symmetry.space_group_name_H-M   'P 1'
#
loop_
_entity.id
_entity.type
_entity.pdbx_description
1 polymer ?
#
loop_
_entity_poly.entity_id
_entity_poly.type
_entity_poly.pdbx_seq_one_letter_code
_entity_poly.pdbx_strand_id
1 'polypeptide(L)'
;MARVVFVHGVGKQYLSEDSLARDIVPELRGGVRLARAEAAARDGAGADGAVAVPAPEDVAVAFYGDLFRPAGTRADDENFQAADVESDLEFELLMAWWAEAARTDPQVPAPDESGTRGKVGWAAAQGLRLKTVRRALDALTGAQFLEGVRDRVLIGNLKQVVRYLTDPDIRIRAQAAVAAHLTPDTRVVVAHSLGTVLAYEALCAAAARGEKVNVQMLVTLGSPLGMRGVVLNRLHPAPVDGRAVWPRNLRAWTNIADTTDIVAVVREIAPAFGPAVDDLVVHNGTHMHDATRYLTAIETGRAVAAGLAGTADE
;
A
#
# COMPACT_ATOMS: atom_id res chain seq x y z
N MET A 1 -12.95 19.76 -9.26
CA MET A 1 -12.73 18.30 -9.05
C MET A 1 -11.68 18.12 -7.96
N ALA A 2 -11.56 16.93 -7.36
CA ALA A 2 -10.63 16.71 -6.26
C ALA A 2 -9.18 16.92 -6.71
N ARG A 3 -8.40 17.62 -5.88
CA ARG A 3 -6.97 17.86 -6.10
C ARG A 3 -6.07 16.77 -5.50
N VAL A 4 -6.60 16.04 -4.51
CA VAL A 4 -5.94 14.92 -3.84
C VAL A 4 -6.79 13.68 -4.03
N VAL A 5 -6.18 12.59 -4.46
CA VAL A 5 -6.85 11.28 -4.59
C VAL A 5 -6.18 10.30 -3.64
N PHE A 6 -6.96 9.68 -2.76
CA PHE A 6 -6.47 8.61 -1.89
C PHE A 6 -6.85 7.24 -2.46
N VAL A 7 -5.89 6.32 -2.52
CA VAL A 7 -6.08 4.93 -2.98
C VAL A 7 -5.82 3.98 -1.82
N HIS A 8 -6.85 3.29 -1.36
CA HIS A 8 -6.79 2.44 -0.17
C HIS A 8 -6.09 1.11 -0.40
N GLY A 9 -5.73 0.41 0.68
CA GLY A 9 -5.21 -0.97 0.67
C GLY A 9 -6.30 -2.04 0.74
N VAL A 10 -5.91 -3.29 1.05
CA VAL A 10 -6.80 -4.44 1.24
C VAL A 10 -7.68 -4.32 2.50
N GLY A 11 -8.63 -5.25 2.66
CA GLY A 11 -9.47 -5.33 3.87
C GLY A 11 -10.59 -4.30 3.94
N LYS A 12 -10.98 -3.69 2.80
CA LYS A 12 -12.04 -2.66 2.72
C LYS A 12 -13.30 -3.12 2.00
N GLN A 13 -13.42 -4.42 1.68
CA GLN A 13 -14.51 -4.99 0.88
C GLN A 13 -15.91 -4.85 1.49
N TYR A 14 -16.02 -4.56 2.78
CA TYR A 14 -17.28 -4.36 3.49
C TYR A 14 -17.53 -2.90 3.89
N LEU A 15 -16.69 -1.98 3.44
CA LEU A 15 -16.88 -0.54 3.61
C LEU A 15 -17.57 0.07 2.38
N SER A 16 -18.00 1.31 2.52
CA SER A 16 -18.36 2.19 1.41
C SER A 16 -17.29 3.27 1.21
N GLU A 17 -17.31 3.90 0.04
CA GLU A 17 -16.45 5.06 -0.25
C GLU A 17 -16.62 6.15 0.82
N ASP A 18 -17.86 6.51 1.16
CA ASP A 18 -18.16 7.55 2.15
C ASP A 18 -17.67 7.21 3.55
N SER A 19 -17.80 5.94 3.98
CA SER A 19 -17.32 5.52 5.30
C SER A 19 -15.81 5.57 5.37
N LEU A 20 -15.13 5.15 4.30
CA LEU A 20 -13.68 5.23 4.21
C LEU A 20 -13.19 6.68 4.13
N ALA A 21 -13.86 7.53 3.35
CA ALA A 21 -13.55 8.95 3.25
C ALA A 21 -13.67 9.66 4.61
N ARG A 22 -14.70 9.34 5.39
CA ARG A 22 -14.90 9.89 6.76
C ARG A 22 -13.71 9.59 7.67
N ASP A 23 -13.08 8.43 7.53
CA ASP A 23 -11.95 8.04 8.37
C ASP A 23 -10.62 8.61 7.84
N ILE A 24 -10.44 8.65 6.52
CA ILE A 24 -9.17 9.00 5.87
C ILE A 24 -8.99 10.52 5.69
N VAL A 25 -10.03 11.25 5.30
CA VAL A 25 -9.91 12.68 4.96
C VAL A 25 -9.49 13.53 6.15
N PRO A 26 -10.02 13.36 7.36
CA PRO A 26 -9.56 14.10 8.55
C PRO A 26 -8.10 13.86 8.87
N GLU A 27 -7.61 12.62 8.75
CA GLU A 27 -6.25 12.23 9.08
C GLU A 27 -5.24 12.80 8.07
N LEU A 28 -5.51 12.70 6.77
CA LEU A 28 -4.69 13.32 5.73
C LEU A 28 -4.57 14.84 5.95
N ARG A 29 -5.68 15.51 6.22
CA ARG A 29 -5.70 16.95 6.53
C ARG A 29 -4.97 17.26 7.83
N GLY A 30 -5.02 16.33 8.81
CA GLY A 30 -4.28 16.40 10.06
C GLY A 30 -2.78 16.43 9.83
N GLY A 31 -2.26 15.50 9.02
CA GLY A 31 -0.84 15.45 8.64
C GLY A 31 -0.37 16.74 7.96
N VAL A 32 -1.17 17.29 7.01
CA VAL A 32 -0.84 18.58 6.38
C VAL A 32 -0.81 19.74 7.38
N ARG A 33 -1.74 19.77 8.37
CA ARG A 33 -1.70 20.79 9.43
C ARG A 33 -0.45 20.67 10.29
N LEU A 34 -0.04 19.46 10.66
CA LEU A 34 1.16 19.21 11.45
C LEU A 34 2.42 19.66 10.70
N ALA A 35 2.53 19.31 9.41
CA ALA A 35 3.64 19.75 8.57
C ALA A 35 3.73 21.27 8.44
N ARG A 36 2.59 21.96 8.32
CA ARG A 36 2.55 23.43 8.32
C ARG A 36 2.96 24.06 9.65
N ALA A 37 2.47 23.51 10.75
CA ALA A 37 2.84 24.02 12.08
C ALA A 37 4.34 23.88 12.32
N GLU A 38 4.94 22.78 11.90
CA GLU A 38 6.38 22.56 11.99
C GLU A 38 7.18 23.56 11.11
N ALA A 39 6.74 23.78 9.86
CA ALA A 39 7.39 24.76 8.99
C ALA A 39 7.33 26.17 9.57
N ALA A 40 6.16 26.59 10.07
CA ALA A 40 6.02 27.87 10.74
C ALA A 40 6.92 28.05 11.98
N ALA A 41 7.10 26.96 12.75
CA ALA A 41 7.98 26.96 13.91
C ALA A 41 9.48 27.07 13.55
N ARG A 42 9.86 26.53 12.39
CA ARG A 42 11.26 26.64 11.90
C ARG A 42 11.60 28.03 11.34
N ASP A 43 10.70 28.57 10.55
CA ASP A 43 10.99 29.79 9.74
C ASP A 43 10.75 31.08 10.51
N GLY A 44 10.16 31.04 11.72
CA GLY A 44 9.88 32.21 12.56
C GLY A 44 8.97 33.25 11.91
N ALA A 45 8.36 32.94 10.78
CA ALA A 45 7.61 33.85 9.95
C ALA A 45 6.11 33.51 9.94
N GLY A 46 5.31 34.53 9.92
CA GLY A 46 3.88 34.43 9.64
C GLY A 46 3.66 33.77 8.29
N ALA A 47 2.64 32.92 8.22
CA ALA A 47 2.33 31.95 7.17
C ALA A 47 1.89 32.56 5.81
N ASP A 48 2.46 33.66 5.35
CA ASP A 48 2.26 34.21 4.02
C ASP A 48 3.06 33.39 3.00
N GLY A 49 2.42 32.38 2.40
CA GLY A 49 3.03 31.46 1.44
C GLY A 49 2.85 29.97 1.78
N ALA A 50 2.36 29.64 2.97
CA ALA A 50 2.12 28.25 3.34
C ALA A 50 0.94 27.67 2.53
N VAL A 51 1.19 26.54 1.86
CA VAL A 51 0.15 25.79 1.13
C VAL A 51 -1.07 25.59 2.01
N ALA A 52 -2.26 25.87 1.48
CA ALA A 52 -3.50 25.68 2.22
C ALA A 52 -3.74 24.18 2.53
N VAL A 53 -4.25 23.87 3.72
CA VAL A 53 -4.77 22.54 4.01
C VAL A 53 -5.91 22.26 3.03
N PRO A 54 -5.88 21.14 2.28
CA PRO A 54 -6.94 20.85 1.32
C PRO A 54 -8.30 20.85 2.02
N ALA A 55 -9.34 21.40 1.39
CA ALA A 55 -10.70 21.30 1.90
C ALA A 55 -11.17 19.82 1.83
N PRO A 56 -12.14 19.38 2.64
CA PRO A 56 -12.61 17.99 2.56
C PRO A 56 -13.05 17.59 1.15
N GLU A 57 -13.69 18.46 0.42
CA GLU A 57 -14.16 18.30 -0.96
C GLU A 57 -13.04 18.26 -2.02
N ASP A 58 -11.83 18.70 -1.65
CA ASP A 58 -10.64 18.59 -2.48
C ASP A 58 -10.01 17.17 -2.42
N VAL A 59 -10.47 16.31 -1.53
CA VAL A 59 -9.95 14.95 -1.33
C VAL A 59 -10.99 13.92 -1.76
N ALA A 60 -10.67 13.12 -2.75
CA ALA A 60 -11.48 11.98 -3.17
C ALA A 60 -10.83 10.66 -2.73
N VAL A 61 -11.64 9.64 -2.51
CA VAL A 61 -11.20 8.27 -2.25
C VAL A 61 -11.52 7.41 -3.45
N ALA A 62 -10.51 6.86 -4.10
CA ALA A 62 -10.70 5.87 -5.15
C ALA A 62 -11.04 4.51 -4.51
N PHE A 63 -12.32 4.18 -4.46
CA PHE A 63 -12.83 2.99 -3.81
C PHE A 63 -12.95 1.82 -4.80
N TYR A 64 -12.34 0.69 -4.46
CA TYR A 64 -12.39 -0.55 -5.24
C TYR A 64 -12.59 -1.80 -4.35
N GLY A 65 -12.88 -1.59 -3.06
CA GLY A 65 -13.00 -2.68 -2.09
C GLY A 65 -14.10 -3.69 -2.43
N ASP A 66 -15.23 -3.23 -2.98
CA ASP A 66 -16.38 -4.03 -3.38
C ASP A 66 -16.04 -5.13 -4.40
N LEU A 67 -14.97 -4.96 -5.20
CA LEU A 67 -14.49 -5.96 -6.17
C LEU A 67 -14.04 -7.27 -5.51
N PHE A 68 -13.64 -7.18 -4.25
CA PHE A 68 -13.19 -8.34 -3.47
C PHE A 68 -14.29 -8.93 -2.59
N ARG A 69 -15.47 -8.33 -2.58
CA ARG A 69 -16.61 -8.83 -1.81
C ARG A 69 -17.23 -10.02 -2.53
N PRO A 70 -17.28 -11.22 -1.91
CA PRO A 70 -17.98 -12.36 -2.51
C PRO A 70 -19.48 -12.08 -2.60
N ALA A 71 -20.12 -12.53 -3.69
CA ALA A 71 -21.54 -12.34 -3.89
C ALA A 71 -22.36 -13.01 -2.78
N GLY A 72 -23.28 -12.27 -2.16
CA GLY A 72 -24.18 -12.79 -1.13
C GLY A 72 -23.56 -13.00 0.25
N THR A 73 -22.29 -12.64 0.47
CA THR A 73 -21.61 -12.82 1.75
C THR A 73 -21.66 -11.57 2.63
N ARG A 74 -21.64 -11.78 3.94
CA ARG A 74 -21.43 -10.75 4.97
C ARG A 74 -20.00 -10.85 5.50
N ALA A 75 -19.52 -9.79 6.17
CA ALA A 75 -18.15 -9.74 6.72
C ALA A 75 -17.82 -10.93 7.65
N ASP A 76 -18.81 -11.43 8.37
CA ASP A 76 -18.64 -12.54 9.31
C ASP A 76 -18.66 -13.94 8.64
N ASP A 77 -19.07 -14.02 7.37
CA ASP A 77 -19.19 -15.29 6.64
C ASP A 77 -17.82 -15.76 6.08
N GLU A 78 -16.81 -14.88 6.00
CA GLU A 78 -15.46 -15.26 5.58
C GLU A 78 -14.73 -16.00 6.71
N ASN A 79 -14.63 -17.31 6.57
CA ASN A 79 -14.00 -18.19 7.56
C ASN A 79 -12.76 -18.87 6.95
N PHE A 80 -11.79 -18.09 6.53
CA PHE A 80 -10.53 -18.62 6.00
C PHE A 80 -9.70 -19.33 7.07
N GLN A 81 -9.12 -20.46 6.67
CA GLN A 81 -8.23 -21.30 7.47
C GLN A 81 -6.87 -21.49 6.79
N ALA A 82 -5.89 -22.01 7.50
CA ALA A 82 -4.56 -22.28 6.96
C ALA A 82 -4.56 -23.13 5.67
N ALA A 83 -5.55 -24.01 5.50
CA ALA A 83 -5.70 -24.84 4.30
C ALA A 83 -6.10 -24.03 3.05
N ASP A 84 -6.65 -22.83 3.24
CA ASP A 84 -7.06 -21.96 2.14
C ASP A 84 -5.91 -21.15 1.53
N VAL A 85 -4.70 -21.25 2.09
CA VAL A 85 -3.46 -20.72 1.47
C VAL A 85 -2.99 -21.75 0.43
N GLU A 86 -3.54 -21.65 -0.78
CA GLU A 86 -3.44 -22.67 -1.82
C GLU A 86 -2.35 -22.40 -2.86
N SER A 87 -2.24 -21.15 -3.32
CA SER A 87 -1.28 -20.80 -4.38
C SER A 87 0.14 -20.61 -3.85
N ASP A 88 1.13 -20.79 -4.73
CA ASP A 88 2.53 -20.55 -4.38
C ASP A 88 2.77 -19.07 -4.07
N LEU A 89 2.07 -18.18 -4.76
CA LEU A 89 2.20 -16.74 -4.52
C LEU A 89 1.64 -16.34 -3.16
N GLU A 90 0.52 -16.92 -2.72
CA GLU A 90 0.00 -16.73 -1.36
C GLU A 90 1.02 -17.22 -0.31
N PHE A 91 1.62 -18.37 -0.56
CA PHE A 91 2.64 -18.92 0.33
C PHE A 91 3.89 -18.03 0.38
N GLU A 92 4.41 -17.60 -0.78
CA GLU A 92 5.57 -16.71 -0.86
C GLU A 92 5.33 -15.38 -0.13
N LEU A 93 4.15 -14.78 -0.31
CA LEU A 93 3.79 -13.53 0.36
C LEU A 93 3.69 -13.72 1.88
N LEU A 94 3.05 -14.80 2.35
CA LEU A 94 2.95 -15.12 3.78
C LEU A 94 4.34 -15.33 4.40
N MET A 95 5.23 -16.05 3.70
CA MET A 95 6.61 -16.28 4.16
C MET A 95 7.42 -14.98 4.22
N ALA A 96 7.22 -14.07 3.26
CA ALA A 96 7.87 -12.77 3.27
C ALA A 96 7.42 -11.91 4.48
N TRP A 97 6.13 -11.90 4.79
CA TRP A 97 5.60 -11.22 5.97
C TRP A 97 6.12 -11.81 7.27
N TRP A 98 6.16 -13.16 7.37
CA TRP A 98 6.70 -13.82 8.54
C TRP A 98 8.20 -13.55 8.73
N ALA A 99 8.99 -13.65 7.67
CA ALA A 99 10.42 -13.35 7.73
C ALA A 99 10.68 -11.90 8.16
N GLU A 100 9.89 -10.95 7.64
CA GLU A 100 10.00 -9.55 8.03
C GLU A 100 9.55 -9.30 9.47
N ALA A 101 8.48 -9.95 9.92
CA ALA A 101 8.05 -9.89 11.31
C ALA A 101 9.15 -10.39 12.27
N ALA A 102 9.76 -11.54 11.96
CA ALA A 102 10.87 -12.08 12.76
C ALA A 102 12.12 -11.19 12.73
N ARG A 103 12.33 -10.42 11.66
CA ARG A 103 13.45 -9.48 11.57
C ARG A 103 13.22 -8.22 12.42
N THR A 104 11.97 -7.81 12.57
CA THR A 104 11.59 -6.55 13.25
C THR A 104 11.14 -6.74 14.69
N ASP A 105 10.67 -7.93 15.06
CA ASP A 105 10.24 -8.29 16.41
C ASP A 105 10.99 -9.53 16.92
N PRO A 106 11.88 -9.40 17.92
CA PRO A 106 12.63 -10.52 18.51
C PRO A 106 11.75 -11.62 19.15
N GLN A 107 10.48 -11.33 19.43
CA GLN A 107 9.53 -12.30 20.00
C GLN A 107 8.92 -13.19 18.92
N VAL A 108 8.99 -12.80 17.65
CA VAL A 108 8.49 -13.59 16.52
C VAL A 108 9.55 -14.62 16.12
N PRO A 109 9.27 -15.93 16.19
CA PRO A 109 10.21 -16.95 15.76
C PRO A 109 10.44 -16.87 14.25
N ALA A 110 11.71 -16.96 13.84
CA ALA A 110 12.06 -16.93 12.42
C ALA A 110 11.57 -18.21 11.68
N PRO A 111 11.29 -18.11 10.37
CA PRO A 111 11.05 -19.28 9.53
C PRO A 111 12.25 -20.21 9.56
N ASP A 112 12.01 -21.54 9.73
CA ASP A 112 13.09 -22.53 9.68
C ASP A 112 13.62 -22.65 8.24
N GLU A 113 14.93 -22.54 8.04
CA GLU A 113 15.59 -22.78 6.75
C GLU A 113 15.53 -24.26 6.28
N SER A 114 15.16 -25.19 7.16
CA SER A 114 15.23 -26.62 6.92
C SER A 114 14.10 -27.22 6.07
N GLY A 115 13.06 -26.41 5.71
CA GLY A 115 11.83 -26.92 5.06
C GLY A 115 11.92 -27.14 3.55
N THR A 116 12.99 -26.78 2.84
CA THR A 116 12.99 -26.69 1.37
C THR A 116 14.01 -27.57 0.63
N ARG A 117 14.83 -28.36 1.30
CA ARG A 117 15.86 -29.19 0.66
C ARG A 117 15.64 -30.68 0.88
N GLY A 118 14.76 -31.29 0.09
CA GLY A 118 14.63 -32.74 -0.01
C GLY A 118 13.57 -33.12 -1.04
N LYS A 119 13.81 -34.23 -1.80
CA LYS A 119 12.80 -34.85 -2.68
C LYS A 119 11.73 -35.50 -1.79
N VAL A 120 10.75 -34.72 -1.38
CA VAL A 120 9.60 -35.15 -0.59
C VAL A 120 8.47 -35.50 -1.55
N GLY A 121 7.81 -36.64 -1.38
CA GLY A 121 6.64 -36.99 -2.20
C GLY A 121 5.52 -35.95 -2.06
N TRP A 122 4.69 -35.79 -3.11
CA TRP A 122 3.68 -34.73 -3.23
C TRP A 122 2.78 -34.60 -1.97
N ALA A 123 2.27 -35.72 -1.41
CA ALA A 123 1.43 -35.71 -0.22
C ALA A 123 2.16 -35.23 1.04
N ALA A 124 3.44 -35.59 1.19
CA ALA A 124 4.27 -35.15 2.30
C ALA A 124 4.64 -33.66 2.14
N ALA A 125 4.86 -33.18 0.90
CA ALA A 125 5.08 -31.77 0.61
C ALA A 125 3.85 -30.91 0.97
N GLN A 126 2.64 -31.37 0.69
CA GLN A 126 1.40 -30.71 1.08
C GLN A 126 1.23 -30.62 2.61
N GLY A 127 1.51 -31.72 3.31
CA GLY A 127 1.46 -31.75 4.78
C GLY A 127 2.49 -30.82 5.44
N LEU A 128 3.70 -30.75 4.88
CA LEU A 128 4.74 -29.83 5.33
C LEU A 128 4.34 -28.37 5.07
N ARG A 129 3.78 -28.07 3.89
CA ARG A 129 3.29 -26.73 3.54
C ARG A 129 2.22 -26.26 4.53
N LEU A 130 1.20 -27.06 4.77
CA LEU A 130 0.13 -26.73 5.72
C LEU A 130 0.66 -26.47 7.13
N LYS A 131 1.61 -27.30 7.58
CA LYS A 131 2.28 -27.11 8.88
C LYS A 131 3.05 -25.79 8.92
N THR A 132 3.75 -25.45 7.85
CA THR A 132 4.51 -24.19 7.75
C THR A 132 3.58 -22.99 7.73
N VAL A 133 2.46 -23.06 6.99
CA VAL A 133 1.43 -22.00 6.95
C VAL A 133 0.86 -21.77 8.36
N ARG A 134 0.49 -22.81 9.10
CA ARG A 134 0.00 -22.69 10.48
C ARG A 134 1.03 -22.00 11.39
N ARG A 135 2.28 -22.41 11.32
CA ARG A 135 3.35 -21.78 12.11
C ARG A 135 3.56 -20.31 11.75
N ALA A 136 3.45 -19.96 10.46
CA ALA A 136 3.53 -18.57 10.02
C ALA A 136 2.36 -17.73 10.55
N LEU A 137 1.13 -18.26 10.49
CA LEU A 137 -0.04 -17.59 11.04
C LEU A 137 0.06 -17.43 12.56
N ASP A 138 0.41 -18.49 13.29
CA ASP A 138 0.62 -18.44 14.74
C ASP A 138 1.70 -17.42 15.12
N ALA A 139 2.80 -17.36 14.38
CA ALA A 139 3.88 -16.39 14.60
C ALA A 139 3.44 -14.95 14.35
N LEU A 140 2.70 -14.71 13.27
CA LEU A 140 2.21 -13.38 12.90
C LEU A 140 1.12 -12.89 13.84
N THR A 141 0.11 -13.71 14.14
CA THR A 141 -1.00 -13.32 15.04
C THR A 141 -0.58 -13.25 16.50
N GLY A 142 0.53 -13.90 16.87
CA GLY A 142 1.16 -13.76 18.19
C GLY A 142 2.04 -12.51 18.33
N ALA A 143 2.36 -11.82 17.25
CA ALA A 143 3.17 -10.60 17.29
C ALA A 143 2.39 -9.43 17.91
N GLN A 144 3.06 -8.62 18.73
CA GLN A 144 2.42 -7.50 19.44
C GLN A 144 1.70 -6.50 18.51
N PHE A 145 2.27 -6.27 17.32
CA PHE A 145 1.74 -5.33 16.35
C PHE A 145 0.52 -5.87 15.55
N LEU A 146 0.22 -7.17 15.65
CA LEU A 146 -0.98 -7.79 15.08
C LEU A 146 -1.95 -8.27 16.17
N GLU A 147 -1.79 -7.79 17.40
CA GLU A 147 -2.66 -8.16 18.52
C GLU A 147 -4.14 -7.91 18.16
N GLY A 148 -4.95 -8.97 18.27
CA GLY A 148 -6.35 -8.97 17.89
C GLY A 148 -6.64 -9.22 16.39
N VAL A 149 -5.64 -9.31 15.53
CA VAL A 149 -5.82 -9.73 14.14
C VAL A 149 -5.97 -11.26 14.10
N ARG A 150 -7.06 -11.73 13.53
CA ARG A 150 -7.33 -13.18 13.39
C ARG A 150 -6.74 -13.71 12.09
N ASP A 151 -6.34 -14.98 12.08
CA ASP A 151 -5.85 -15.71 10.89
C ASP A 151 -6.70 -15.45 9.64
N ARG A 152 -8.03 -15.50 9.79
CA ARG A 152 -8.97 -15.27 8.67
C ARG A 152 -8.77 -13.91 8.00
N VAL A 153 -8.42 -12.87 8.77
CA VAL A 153 -8.20 -11.50 8.24
C VAL A 153 -6.87 -11.44 7.48
N LEU A 154 -5.82 -12.05 8.03
CA LEU A 154 -4.52 -12.14 7.34
C LEU A 154 -4.66 -12.90 6.03
N ILE A 155 -5.32 -14.06 6.04
CA ILE A 155 -5.53 -14.88 4.84
C ILE A 155 -6.42 -14.11 3.83
N GLY A 156 -7.48 -13.46 4.29
CA GLY A 156 -8.33 -12.63 3.44
C GLY A 156 -7.55 -11.52 2.74
N ASN A 157 -6.71 -10.80 3.47
CA ASN A 157 -5.84 -9.75 2.91
C ASN A 157 -4.84 -10.33 1.90
N LEU A 158 -4.22 -11.46 2.24
CA LEU A 158 -3.31 -12.19 1.37
C LEU A 158 -3.99 -12.54 0.02
N LYS A 159 -5.19 -13.12 0.09
CA LYS A 159 -5.99 -13.48 -1.10
C LYS A 159 -6.34 -12.27 -1.97
N GLN A 160 -6.66 -11.13 -1.36
CA GLN A 160 -6.96 -9.91 -2.13
C GLN A 160 -5.73 -9.41 -2.89
N VAL A 161 -4.55 -9.40 -2.26
CA VAL A 161 -3.29 -9.04 -2.92
C VAL A 161 -3.02 -9.97 -4.10
N VAL A 162 -3.06 -11.28 -3.85
CA VAL A 162 -2.77 -12.28 -4.90
C VAL A 162 -3.80 -12.20 -6.02
N ARG A 163 -5.08 -12.06 -5.70
CA ARG A 163 -6.15 -11.93 -6.69
C ARG A 163 -5.97 -10.69 -7.57
N TYR A 164 -5.57 -9.56 -7.00
CA TYR A 164 -5.22 -8.37 -7.80
C TYR A 164 -4.07 -8.67 -8.76
N LEU A 165 -3.04 -9.35 -8.29
CA LEU A 165 -1.82 -9.62 -9.09
C LEU A 165 -2.01 -10.69 -10.17
N THR A 166 -3.02 -11.57 -10.03
CA THR A 166 -3.18 -12.76 -10.90
C THR A 166 -4.48 -12.79 -11.71
N ASP A 167 -5.50 -12.02 -11.32
CA ASP A 167 -6.79 -11.95 -12.02
C ASP A 167 -6.85 -10.67 -12.88
N PRO A 168 -6.79 -10.78 -14.23
CA PRO A 168 -6.79 -9.62 -15.10
C PRO A 168 -8.08 -8.79 -15.01
N ASP A 169 -9.23 -9.42 -14.78
CA ASP A 169 -10.52 -8.72 -14.71
C ASP A 169 -10.61 -7.85 -13.45
N ILE A 170 -10.16 -8.40 -12.31
CA ILE A 170 -10.06 -7.63 -11.06
C ILE A 170 -9.07 -6.47 -11.21
N ARG A 171 -7.89 -6.72 -11.81
CA ARG A 171 -6.89 -5.69 -12.04
C ARG A 171 -7.43 -4.55 -12.90
N ILE A 172 -8.06 -4.87 -14.04
CA ILE A 172 -8.64 -3.87 -14.96
C ILE A 172 -9.71 -3.04 -14.25
N ARG A 173 -10.63 -3.67 -13.53
CA ARG A 173 -11.71 -3.00 -12.82
C ARG A 173 -11.20 -2.11 -11.69
N ALA A 174 -10.24 -2.60 -10.91
CA ALA A 174 -9.64 -1.82 -9.83
C ALA A 174 -8.85 -0.61 -10.36
N GLN A 175 -8.10 -0.77 -11.45
CA GLN A 175 -7.43 0.34 -12.12
C GLN A 175 -8.42 1.34 -12.70
N ALA A 176 -9.54 0.89 -13.26
CA ALA A 176 -10.60 1.77 -13.75
C ALA A 176 -11.22 2.63 -12.62
N ALA A 177 -11.41 2.03 -11.43
CA ALA A 177 -11.88 2.77 -10.25
C ALA A 177 -10.90 3.89 -9.84
N VAL A 178 -9.60 3.62 -9.88
CA VAL A 178 -8.58 4.66 -9.62
C VAL A 178 -8.56 5.70 -10.74
N ALA A 179 -8.56 5.28 -12.00
CA ALA A 179 -8.50 6.16 -13.16
C ALA A 179 -9.69 7.13 -13.23
N ALA A 180 -10.87 6.73 -12.76
CA ALA A 180 -12.06 7.58 -12.70
C ALA A 180 -11.85 8.85 -11.84
N HIS A 181 -10.93 8.81 -10.88
CA HIS A 181 -10.58 9.94 -10.02
C HIS A 181 -9.37 10.75 -10.52
N LEU A 182 -8.59 10.22 -11.49
CA LEU A 182 -7.46 10.93 -12.08
C LEU A 182 -7.97 11.92 -13.13
N THR A 183 -7.96 13.19 -12.78
CA THR A 183 -8.45 14.27 -13.63
C THR A 183 -7.33 15.32 -13.88
N PRO A 184 -7.51 16.27 -14.82
CA PRO A 184 -6.55 17.36 -15.00
C PRO A 184 -6.31 18.20 -13.75
N ASP A 185 -7.27 18.23 -12.81
CA ASP A 185 -7.15 18.94 -11.53
C ASP A 185 -6.38 18.16 -10.46
N THR A 186 -6.18 16.85 -10.66
CA THR A 186 -5.47 15.99 -9.69
C THR A 186 -4.00 16.38 -9.60
N ARG A 187 -3.57 16.80 -8.42
CA ARG A 187 -2.19 17.22 -8.13
C ARG A 187 -1.43 16.20 -7.31
N VAL A 188 -2.12 15.52 -6.40
CA VAL A 188 -1.49 14.57 -5.47
C VAL A 188 -2.27 13.26 -5.49
N VAL A 189 -1.54 12.17 -5.59
CA VAL A 189 -2.08 10.82 -5.36
C VAL A 189 -1.41 10.27 -4.12
N VAL A 190 -2.20 9.95 -3.10
CA VAL A 190 -1.74 9.29 -1.87
C VAL A 190 -2.25 7.86 -1.89
N ALA A 191 -1.38 6.89 -1.75
CA ALA A 191 -1.77 5.49 -1.86
C ALA A 191 -1.19 4.67 -0.69
N HIS A 192 -1.96 3.72 -0.18
CA HIS A 192 -1.56 2.88 0.96
C HIS A 192 -1.57 1.40 0.58
N SER A 193 -0.55 0.64 1.02
CA SER A 193 -0.50 -0.82 0.89
C SER A 193 -0.69 -1.28 -0.57
N LEU A 194 -1.59 -2.23 -0.87
CA LEU A 194 -1.93 -2.63 -2.24
C LEU A 194 -2.34 -1.45 -3.12
N GLY A 195 -2.96 -0.42 -2.56
CA GLY A 195 -3.32 0.79 -3.30
C GLY A 195 -2.14 1.48 -3.97
N THR A 196 -0.91 1.30 -3.46
CA THR A 196 0.31 1.85 -4.08
C THR A 196 0.61 1.20 -5.43
N VAL A 197 0.34 -0.10 -5.55
CA VAL A 197 0.47 -0.86 -6.80
C VAL A 197 -0.58 -0.36 -7.81
N LEU A 198 -1.83 -0.22 -7.37
CA LEU A 198 -2.91 0.29 -8.22
C LEU A 198 -2.64 1.70 -8.71
N ALA A 199 -2.21 2.60 -7.83
CA ALA A 199 -1.91 4.00 -8.17
C ALA A 199 -0.76 4.09 -9.18
N TYR A 200 0.33 3.34 -8.96
CA TYR A 200 1.45 3.28 -9.88
C TYR A 200 1.01 2.78 -11.27
N GLU A 201 0.31 1.66 -11.34
CA GLU A 201 -0.14 1.07 -12.61
C GLU A 201 -1.16 1.97 -13.33
N ALA A 202 -2.07 2.61 -12.59
CA ALA A 202 -3.05 3.55 -13.16
C ALA A 202 -2.36 4.80 -13.76
N LEU A 203 -1.35 5.35 -13.10
CA LEU A 203 -0.53 6.45 -13.61
C LEU A 203 0.23 6.05 -14.87
N CYS A 204 0.87 4.88 -14.88
CA CYS A 204 1.54 4.35 -16.06
C CYS A 204 0.56 4.17 -17.24
N ALA A 205 -0.61 3.61 -16.98
CA ALA A 205 -1.64 3.40 -17.99
C ALA A 205 -2.18 4.73 -18.54
N ALA A 206 -2.45 5.72 -17.70
CA ALA A 206 -2.87 7.06 -18.11
C ALA A 206 -1.80 7.74 -18.99
N ALA A 207 -0.51 7.64 -18.61
CA ALA A 207 0.60 8.14 -19.39
C ALA A 207 0.73 7.45 -20.76
N ALA A 208 0.53 6.13 -20.80
CA ALA A 208 0.56 5.36 -22.05
C ALA A 208 -0.58 5.73 -23.00
N ARG A 209 -1.75 6.09 -22.48
CA ARG A 209 -2.90 6.57 -23.27
C ARG A 209 -2.82 8.04 -23.66
N GLY A 210 -1.79 8.77 -23.20
CA GLY A 210 -1.65 10.20 -23.44
C GLY A 210 -2.72 11.05 -22.75
N GLU A 211 -3.27 10.58 -21.64
CA GLU A 211 -4.27 11.31 -20.87
C GLU A 211 -3.68 12.59 -20.24
N LYS A 212 -4.47 13.65 -20.22
CA LYS A 212 -4.06 14.94 -19.65
C LYS A 212 -4.19 14.89 -18.11
N VAL A 213 -3.38 14.07 -17.47
CA VAL A 213 -3.23 13.99 -16.02
C VAL A 213 -1.81 14.46 -15.69
N ASN A 214 -1.69 15.43 -14.80
CA ASN A 214 -0.39 15.99 -14.39
C ASN A 214 -0.26 15.94 -12.87
N VAL A 215 0.14 14.76 -12.35
CA VAL A 215 0.31 14.54 -10.93
C VAL A 215 1.65 15.11 -10.47
N GLN A 216 1.60 16.10 -9.59
CA GLN A 216 2.79 16.74 -9.05
C GLN A 216 3.51 15.85 -8.03
N MET A 217 2.74 15.03 -7.27
CA MET A 217 3.29 14.18 -6.23
C MET A 217 2.51 12.85 -6.13
N LEU A 218 3.23 11.73 -6.20
CA LEU A 218 2.76 10.44 -5.72
C LEU A 218 3.33 10.21 -4.31
N VAL A 219 2.48 9.90 -3.35
CA VAL A 219 2.88 9.53 -1.98
C VAL A 219 2.48 8.08 -1.75
N THR A 220 3.45 7.19 -1.57
CA THR A 220 3.21 5.78 -1.28
C THR A 220 3.49 5.48 0.18
N LEU A 221 2.55 4.83 0.86
CA LEU A 221 2.55 4.58 2.30
C LEU A 221 2.51 3.07 2.55
N GLY A 222 3.47 2.53 3.28
CA GLY A 222 3.53 1.10 3.62
C GLY A 222 3.47 0.21 2.37
N SER A 223 4.29 0.53 1.36
CA SER A 223 4.19 -0.01 0.00
C SER A 223 4.87 -1.37 -0.17
N PRO A 224 4.21 -2.37 -0.82
CA PRO A 224 4.83 -3.64 -1.20
C PRO A 224 5.58 -3.56 -2.54
N LEU A 225 5.66 -2.41 -3.21
CA LEU A 225 6.20 -2.23 -4.57
C LEU A 225 7.62 -2.78 -4.75
N GLY A 226 8.45 -2.71 -3.71
CA GLY A 226 9.84 -3.21 -3.76
C GLY A 226 9.99 -4.74 -3.68
N MET A 227 8.94 -5.50 -3.40
CA MET A 227 8.99 -6.96 -3.24
C MET A 227 9.18 -7.66 -4.59
N ARG A 228 10.42 -7.98 -4.97
CA ARG A 228 10.79 -8.50 -6.30
C ARG A 228 10.04 -9.76 -6.71
N GLY A 229 10.03 -10.79 -5.87
CA GLY A 229 9.42 -12.09 -6.17
C GLY A 229 7.89 -12.04 -6.26
N VAL A 230 7.27 -11.19 -5.46
CA VAL A 230 5.81 -11.16 -5.28
C VAL A 230 5.15 -10.05 -6.10
N VAL A 231 5.65 -8.81 -6.01
CA VAL A 231 4.98 -7.62 -6.55
C VAL A 231 5.73 -7.05 -7.76
N LEU A 232 6.99 -6.63 -7.57
CA LEU A 232 7.73 -5.87 -8.57
C LEU A 232 7.73 -6.52 -9.96
N ASN A 233 8.03 -7.83 -10.04
CA ASN A 233 8.08 -8.55 -11.31
C ASN A 233 6.70 -8.80 -11.95
N ARG A 234 5.62 -8.46 -11.26
CA ARG A 234 4.22 -8.59 -11.73
C ARG A 234 3.55 -7.25 -12.01
N LEU A 235 4.29 -6.16 -11.91
CA LEU A 235 3.78 -4.82 -12.25
C LEU A 235 3.44 -4.69 -13.73
N HIS A 236 2.51 -3.81 -14.03
CA HIS A 236 2.15 -3.39 -15.38
C HIS A 236 2.37 -1.87 -15.54
N PRO A 237 3.31 -1.44 -16.38
CA PRO A 237 4.17 -2.26 -17.26
C PRO A 237 5.19 -3.08 -16.46
N ALA A 238 5.57 -4.22 -17.03
CA ALA A 238 6.58 -5.07 -16.42
C ALA A 238 7.95 -4.35 -16.35
N PRO A 239 8.69 -4.50 -15.25
CA PRO A 239 10.02 -3.93 -15.16
C PRO A 239 10.98 -4.58 -16.17
N VAL A 240 11.94 -3.80 -16.65
CA VAL A 240 13.00 -4.25 -17.55
C VAL A 240 14.32 -4.25 -16.74
N ASP A 241 15.02 -5.36 -16.73
CA ASP A 241 16.27 -5.54 -15.97
C ASP A 241 16.15 -5.14 -14.49
N GLY A 242 14.99 -5.44 -13.89
CA GLY A 242 14.69 -5.13 -12.50
C GLY A 242 14.38 -3.65 -12.21
N ARG A 243 14.21 -2.84 -13.27
CA ARG A 243 13.82 -1.44 -13.18
C ARG A 243 12.42 -1.24 -13.69
N ALA A 244 11.59 -0.63 -12.86
CA ALA A 244 10.22 -0.24 -13.19
C ALA A 244 10.21 1.06 -14.02
N VAL A 245 9.14 1.26 -14.79
CA VAL A 245 8.97 2.44 -15.63
C VAL A 245 8.54 3.63 -14.76
N TRP A 246 9.14 4.81 -14.96
CA TRP A 246 8.64 6.04 -14.35
C TRP A 246 7.40 6.53 -15.11
N PRO A 247 6.26 6.79 -14.42
CA PRO A 247 5.07 7.34 -15.07
C PRO A 247 5.35 8.77 -15.60
N ARG A 248 5.21 8.99 -16.91
CA ARG A 248 5.60 10.26 -17.57
C ARG A 248 4.76 11.46 -17.12
N ASN A 249 3.59 11.21 -16.56
CA ASN A 249 2.66 12.20 -16.02
C ASN A 249 2.87 12.45 -14.50
N LEU A 250 3.96 11.95 -13.93
CA LEU A 250 4.33 12.11 -12.54
C LEU A 250 5.61 12.95 -12.41
N ARG A 251 5.57 14.02 -11.60
CA ARG A 251 6.71 14.90 -11.40
C ARG A 251 7.63 14.45 -10.27
N ALA A 252 7.07 14.07 -9.12
CA ALA A 252 7.83 13.65 -7.94
C ALA A 252 7.12 12.49 -7.21
N TRP A 253 7.89 11.72 -6.47
CA TRP A 253 7.40 10.58 -5.73
C TRP A 253 8.08 10.50 -4.36
N THR A 254 7.29 10.54 -3.29
CA THR A 254 7.75 10.27 -1.93
C THR A 254 7.20 8.92 -1.48
N ASN A 255 8.08 8.01 -1.10
CA ASN A 255 7.74 6.71 -0.55
C ASN A 255 8.01 6.71 0.96
N ILE A 256 7.02 6.36 1.76
CA ILE A 256 7.08 6.41 3.22
C ILE A 256 6.81 5.01 3.78
N ALA A 257 7.77 4.48 4.51
CA ALA A 257 7.69 3.15 5.12
C ALA A 257 7.97 3.21 6.61
N ASP A 258 7.21 2.47 7.40
CA ASP A 258 7.54 2.28 8.82
C ASP A 258 8.65 1.22 8.98
N THR A 259 9.51 1.41 9.98
CA THR A 259 10.66 0.53 10.26
C THR A 259 10.26 -0.91 10.57
N THR A 260 9.04 -1.13 11.03
CA THR A 260 8.51 -2.42 11.50
C THR A 260 7.37 -2.95 10.63
N ASP A 261 6.99 -2.21 9.57
CA ASP A 261 5.90 -2.61 8.68
C ASP A 261 6.26 -3.87 7.88
N ILE A 262 5.54 -4.95 8.15
CA ILE A 262 5.75 -6.27 7.52
C ILE A 262 5.32 -6.32 6.05
N VAL A 263 4.51 -5.37 5.60
CA VAL A 263 4.09 -5.26 4.19
C VAL A 263 5.11 -4.50 3.36
N ALA A 264 5.70 -3.44 3.94
CA ALA A 264 6.77 -2.66 3.33
C ALA A 264 8.15 -3.34 3.54
N VAL A 265 8.25 -4.63 3.15
CA VAL A 265 9.46 -5.46 3.30
C VAL A 265 10.70 -4.78 2.71
N VAL A 266 10.52 -4.10 1.58
CA VAL A 266 11.56 -3.29 0.94
C VAL A 266 11.18 -1.83 1.11
N ARG A 267 11.84 -1.14 2.04
CA ARG A 267 11.52 0.25 2.42
C ARG A 267 12.05 1.27 1.43
N GLU A 268 13.20 1.00 0.84
CA GLU A 268 13.82 1.85 -0.18
C GLU A 268 13.48 1.30 -1.57
N ILE A 269 12.61 2.00 -2.29
CA ILE A 269 12.18 1.58 -3.64
C ILE A 269 12.91 2.34 -4.76
N ALA A 270 13.63 3.42 -4.45
CA ALA A 270 14.44 4.17 -5.41
C ALA A 270 15.37 3.30 -6.28
N PRO A 271 16.02 2.22 -5.77
CA PRO A 271 16.83 1.34 -6.62
C PRO A 271 16.08 0.68 -7.77
N ALA A 272 14.75 0.47 -7.62
CA ALA A 272 13.91 -0.13 -8.66
C ALA A 272 13.16 0.90 -9.50
N PHE A 273 12.76 2.05 -8.91
CA PHE A 273 11.89 3.03 -9.57
C PHE A 273 12.63 4.30 -10.03
N GLY A 274 13.87 4.48 -9.61
CA GLY A 274 14.72 5.60 -10.03
C GLY A 274 15.04 6.58 -8.90
N PRO A 275 16.12 7.38 -9.09
CA PRO A 275 16.66 8.27 -8.05
C PRO A 275 15.76 9.48 -7.75
N ALA A 276 14.68 9.68 -8.49
CA ALA A 276 13.69 10.71 -8.23
C ALA A 276 12.63 10.28 -7.20
N VAL A 277 12.70 9.04 -6.70
CA VAL A 277 11.94 8.62 -5.51
C VAL A 277 12.66 9.09 -4.26
N ASP A 278 11.94 9.79 -3.39
CA ASP A 278 12.39 10.16 -2.05
C ASP A 278 11.88 9.11 -1.05
N ASP A 279 12.78 8.22 -0.61
CA ASP A 279 12.45 7.15 0.34
C ASP A 279 12.60 7.68 1.77
N LEU A 280 11.50 7.75 2.51
CA LEU A 280 11.45 8.21 3.89
C LEU A 280 11.03 7.10 4.85
N VAL A 281 11.57 7.15 6.06
CA VAL A 281 11.25 6.19 7.11
C VAL A 281 10.55 6.90 8.27
N VAL A 282 9.46 6.29 8.74
CA VAL A 282 8.67 6.74 9.90
C VAL A 282 8.58 5.65 10.95
N HIS A 283 8.00 5.98 12.10
CA HIS A 283 7.77 5.03 13.17
C HIS A 283 6.35 5.20 13.74
N ASN A 284 5.46 4.28 13.36
CA ASN A 284 4.03 4.28 13.71
C ASN A 284 3.72 3.50 15.01
N GLY A 285 4.75 3.01 15.70
CA GLY A 285 4.59 2.19 16.90
C GLY A 285 3.93 0.84 16.61
N THR A 286 3.00 0.42 17.48
CA THR A 286 2.29 -0.85 17.32
C THR A 286 1.30 -0.87 16.14
N HIS A 287 1.01 0.27 15.52
CA HIS A 287 0.11 0.41 14.37
C HIS A 287 0.88 0.60 13.05
N MET A 288 1.96 -0.15 12.89
CA MET A 288 2.97 0.01 11.84
C MET A 288 2.42 0.07 10.40
N HIS A 289 1.31 -0.64 10.11
CA HIS A 289 0.68 -0.71 8.78
C HIS A 289 -0.68 0.01 8.72
N ASP A 290 -1.01 0.82 9.72
CA ASP A 290 -2.29 1.54 9.75
C ASP A 290 -2.21 2.80 8.87
N ALA A 291 -3.13 2.91 7.90
CA ALA A 291 -3.20 4.04 6.97
C ALA A 291 -3.36 5.38 7.70
N THR A 292 -4.12 5.43 8.80
CA THR A 292 -4.35 6.67 9.55
C THR A 292 -3.08 7.19 10.20
N ARG A 293 -2.21 6.28 10.69
CA ARG A 293 -0.91 6.64 11.26
C ARG A 293 0.05 7.18 10.19
N TYR A 294 0.09 6.54 9.03
CA TYR A 294 0.85 7.07 7.91
C TYR A 294 0.36 8.44 7.46
N LEU A 295 -0.97 8.64 7.40
CA LEU A 295 -1.56 9.89 6.93
C LEU A 295 -1.30 11.06 7.87
N THR A 296 -1.24 10.82 9.19
CA THR A 296 -0.93 11.85 10.20
C THR A 296 0.57 12.10 10.36
N ALA A 297 1.45 11.30 9.74
CA ALA A 297 2.88 11.57 9.76
C ALA A 297 3.21 12.92 9.10
N ILE A 298 4.15 13.65 9.70
CA ILE A 298 4.57 14.96 9.20
C ILE A 298 5.16 14.85 7.78
N GLU A 299 5.88 13.77 7.52
CA GLU A 299 6.47 13.43 6.22
C GLU A 299 5.40 13.34 5.14
N THR A 300 4.29 12.66 5.42
CA THR A 300 3.13 12.60 4.52
C THR A 300 2.54 13.99 4.29
N GLY A 301 2.35 14.75 5.37
CA GLY A 301 1.84 16.11 5.29
C GLY A 301 2.71 17.04 4.45
N ARG A 302 4.04 16.95 4.58
CA ARG A 302 5.01 17.71 3.76
C ARG A 302 4.93 17.32 2.28
N ALA A 303 4.90 16.02 1.97
CA ALA A 303 4.80 15.54 0.59
C ALA A 303 3.50 16.00 -0.08
N VAL A 304 2.36 15.88 0.62
CA VAL A 304 1.06 16.38 0.14
C VAL A 304 1.09 17.89 -0.08
N ALA A 305 1.63 18.65 0.87
CA ALA A 305 1.74 20.10 0.75
C ALA A 305 2.63 20.50 -0.44
N ALA A 306 3.77 19.84 -0.63
CA ALA A 306 4.67 20.09 -1.76
C ALA A 306 3.97 19.82 -3.11
N GLY A 307 3.22 18.71 -3.23
CA GLY A 307 2.47 18.41 -4.43
C GLY A 307 1.34 19.40 -4.73
N LEU A 308 0.70 19.97 -3.69
CA LEU A 308 -0.33 20.98 -3.83
C LEU A 308 0.23 22.38 -4.16
N ALA A 309 1.48 22.67 -3.75
CA ALA A 309 2.19 23.93 -4.06
C ALA A 309 2.74 23.92 -5.49
N GLY A 310 3.00 22.77 -6.07
CA GLY A 310 3.52 22.65 -7.43
C GLY A 310 2.64 23.43 -8.41
N THR A 311 3.23 24.42 -9.10
CA THR A 311 2.56 25.13 -10.18
C THR A 311 2.31 24.19 -11.34
N ALA A 312 1.14 24.31 -11.98
CA ALA A 312 1.00 23.79 -13.32
C ALA A 312 2.01 24.58 -14.18
N ASP A 313 3.10 23.95 -14.59
CA ASP A 313 3.92 24.54 -15.64
C ASP A 313 3.03 24.62 -16.88
N GLU A 314 2.95 25.83 -17.47
CA GLU A 314 2.23 26.15 -18.70
C GLU A 314 2.65 25.31 -19.90
#